data_4af8c29cd16aeaa305fa97214bace4ac
#
_entry.id   4af8c29cd16aeaa305fa97214bace4ac
#
_cell.length_a   1.000
_cell.length_b   1.000
_cell.length_c   1.000
_cell.angle_alpha   90.00
_cell.angle_beta   90.00
_cell.angle_gamma   90.00
#
_symmetry.space_group_name_H-M   'P 1'
#
loop_
_entity.id
_entity.type
_entity.pdbx_description
1 polymer ?
#
loop_
_entity_poly.entity_id
_entity_poly.type
_entity_poly.pdbx_seq_one_letter_code
_entity_poly.pdbx_strand_id
1 'polypeptide(L)'
;MEREIMNTKRILVLPVLLITMTLLGACEQQDKTSQTNPARISYDANVHDKAFGKYIIHINAITTDQLPTEVARGYKISRSKNRAMLNVSVREKQGEAEQPVTALVSVIAKNLSSQLKSVTLNEITETDPIAIYYIGELPVSDKETIVFDIDVTPAVTTKPILVSYRQQFFTE
;
A
#
# COMPACT_ATOMS: atom_id res chain seq x y z
N MET A 1 -62.14 55.15 -45.39
CA MET A 1 -62.21 56.11 -44.26
C MET A 1 -60.95 55.99 -43.50
N GLU A 2 -59.95 56.75 -43.86
CA GLU A 2 -59.64 58.03 -43.20
C GLU A 2 -59.25 57.78 -41.74
N ARG A 3 -58.18 58.20 -41.22
CA ARG A 3 -57.13 59.25 -41.48
C ARG A 3 -55.97 58.88 -40.55
N GLU A 4 -54.76 58.97 -40.96
CA GLU A 4 -53.83 60.10 -40.72
C GLU A 4 -53.68 60.44 -39.21
N ILE A 5 -52.58 60.72 -38.67
CA ILE A 5 -51.38 61.50 -39.01
C ILE A 5 -50.44 61.52 -37.77
N MET A 6 -49.19 61.66 -38.06
CA MET A 6 -48.13 62.48 -37.43
C MET A 6 -47.49 62.03 -36.11
N ASN A 7 -46.29 61.53 -36.24
CA ASN A 7 -45.03 62.29 -36.11
C ASN A 7 -44.85 63.06 -34.80
N THR A 8 -44.02 62.61 -33.97
CA THR A 8 -43.11 63.47 -33.24
C THR A 8 -41.85 62.70 -32.77
N LYS A 9 -40.75 63.13 -33.34
CA LYS A 9 -39.39 62.84 -32.86
C LYS A 9 -39.25 63.33 -31.41
N ARG A 10 -38.88 62.42 -30.51
CA ARG A 10 -38.19 62.82 -29.29
C ARG A 10 -36.99 61.90 -29.05
N ILE A 11 -35.87 62.46 -29.41
CA ILE A 11 -34.56 62.01 -28.97
C ILE A 11 -34.57 62.08 -27.44
N LEU A 12 -34.46 60.95 -26.81
CA LEU A 12 -34.16 60.92 -25.39
C LEU A 12 -32.90 60.07 -25.16
N VAL A 13 -31.94 60.80 -24.69
CA VAL A 13 -30.58 60.42 -24.37
C VAL A 13 -30.55 59.18 -23.48
N LEU A 14 -29.88 58.13 -23.91
CA LEU A 14 -29.60 56.92 -23.16
C LEU A 14 -28.53 57.24 -22.12
N PRO A 15 -28.72 56.94 -20.84
CA PRO A 15 -27.60 56.79 -19.93
C PRO A 15 -27.09 55.36 -20.09
N VAL A 16 -25.89 55.25 -20.61
CA VAL A 16 -25.09 54.00 -20.61
C VAL A 16 -24.82 53.61 -19.15
N LEU A 17 -25.63 52.70 -18.66
CA LEU A 17 -25.39 52.06 -17.36
C LEU A 17 -24.30 51.01 -17.55
N LEU A 18 -23.10 51.40 -17.23
CA LEU A 18 -21.93 50.52 -17.21
C LEU A 18 -22.10 49.54 -16.04
N ILE A 19 -22.66 48.36 -16.33
CA ILE A 19 -22.70 47.26 -15.39
C ILE A 19 -21.29 46.65 -15.37
N THR A 20 -20.48 47.07 -14.42
CA THR A 20 -19.26 46.41 -14.04
C THR A 20 -19.62 45.08 -13.37
N MET A 21 -19.60 44.02 -14.15
CA MET A 21 -19.73 42.64 -13.68
C MET A 21 -18.44 42.29 -12.96
N THR A 22 -18.40 42.51 -11.65
CA THR A 22 -17.36 41.99 -10.78
C THR A 22 -17.51 40.50 -10.73
N LEU A 23 -16.66 39.80 -11.51
CA LEU A 23 -16.39 38.39 -11.37
C LEU A 23 -15.76 38.17 -9.98
N LEU A 24 -16.56 37.97 -8.98
CA LEU A 24 -16.17 37.34 -7.72
C LEU A 24 -15.82 35.88 -8.11
N GLY A 25 -14.53 35.65 -8.40
CA GLY A 25 -13.97 34.32 -8.43
C GLY A 25 -14.19 33.70 -7.04
N ALA A 26 -15.25 32.94 -6.90
CA ALA A 26 -15.34 31.95 -5.83
C ALA A 26 -14.20 30.96 -6.06
N CYS A 27 -13.06 31.18 -5.38
CA CYS A 27 -12.15 30.09 -5.09
C CYS A 27 -12.94 29.12 -4.24
N GLU A 28 -13.51 28.12 -4.91
CA GLU A 28 -13.97 26.90 -4.28
C GLU A 28 -12.73 26.27 -3.64
N GLN A 29 -12.57 26.54 -2.36
CA GLN A 29 -11.61 25.87 -1.52
C GLN A 29 -12.08 24.42 -1.49
N GLN A 30 -11.54 23.65 -2.43
CA GLN A 30 -11.63 22.21 -2.42
C GLN A 30 -11.01 21.80 -1.09
N ASP A 31 -11.85 21.51 -0.11
CA ASP A 31 -11.48 20.80 1.10
C ASP A 31 -10.80 19.53 0.63
N LYS A 32 -9.45 19.62 0.55
CA LYS A 32 -8.62 18.44 0.54
C LYS A 32 -8.87 17.78 1.87
N THR A 33 -9.87 16.90 1.89
CA THR A 33 -9.98 15.88 2.90
C THR A 33 -8.63 15.17 2.83
N SER A 34 -7.72 15.57 3.70
CA SER A 34 -6.44 14.94 3.89
C SER A 34 -6.80 13.53 4.36
N GLN A 35 -6.92 12.61 3.42
CA GLN A 35 -6.84 11.20 3.75
C GLN A 35 -5.44 11.04 4.31
N THR A 36 -5.34 11.18 5.63
CA THR A 36 -4.14 10.80 6.36
C THR A 36 -4.00 9.31 6.17
N ASN A 37 -3.25 8.92 5.13
CA ASN A 37 -2.77 7.56 5.03
C ASN A 37 -2.11 7.21 6.37
N PRO A 38 -2.53 6.14 7.03
CA PRO A 38 -1.92 5.75 8.28
C PRO A 38 -0.41 5.63 8.06
N ALA A 39 0.38 6.20 8.97
CA ALA A 39 1.82 6.20 8.84
C ALA A 39 2.32 4.75 8.78
N ARG A 40 3.09 4.42 7.75
CA ARG A 40 3.75 3.13 7.60
C ARG A 40 4.91 3.06 8.59
N ILE A 41 4.99 2.00 9.35
CA ILE A 41 6.08 1.78 10.31
C ILE A 41 7.21 1.03 9.60
N SER A 42 8.42 1.62 9.59
CA SER A 42 9.58 1.06 8.90
C SER A 42 10.45 0.23 9.84
N TYR A 43 10.93 -0.91 9.34
CA TYR A 43 11.85 -1.83 10.03
C TYR A 43 12.99 -2.23 9.11
N ASP A 44 14.17 -2.43 9.70
CA ASP A 44 15.30 -3.09 9.04
C ASP A 44 15.27 -4.60 9.31
N ALA A 45 16.06 -5.35 8.54
CA ALA A 45 16.13 -6.83 8.58
C ALA A 45 16.38 -7.44 9.97
N ASN A 46 16.89 -6.66 10.93
CA ASN A 46 17.17 -7.14 12.29
C ASN A 46 15.92 -7.16 13.20
N VAL A 47 14.76 -6.70 12.70
CA VAL A 47 13.51 -6.65 13.44
C VAL A 47 12.51 -7.55 12.74
N HIS A 48 12.54 -8.83 13.06
CA HIS A 48 11.69 -9.85 12.45
C HIS A 48 10.27 -9.87 13.02
N ASP A 49 10.10 -9.40 14.27
CA ASP A 49 8.85 -9.51 15.00
C ASP A 49 8.39 -8.16 15.50
N LYS A 50 7.15 -7.80 15.23
CA LYS A 50 6.59 -6.56 15.75
C LYS A 50 5.16 -6.72 16.25
N ALA A 51 4.94 -6.19 17.45
CA ALA A 51 3.63 -6.15 18.08
C ALA A 51 2.82 -4.92 17.64
N PHE A 52 1.58 -5.13 17.25
CA PHE A 52 0.58 -4.12 16.92
C PHE A 52 -0.70 -4.39 17.73
N GLY A 53 -0.72 -3.84 18.95
CA GLY A 53 -1.75 -4.20 19.92
C GLY A 53 -1.64 -5.68 20.28
N LYS A 54 -2.70 -6.45 19.98
CA LYS A 54 -2.71 -7.90 20.23
C LYS A 54 -2.10 -8.74 19.09
N TYR A 55 -1.75 -8.15 17.95
CA TYR A 55 -1.16 -8.86 16.82
C TYR A 55 0.35 -8.74 16.82
N ILE A 56 1.01 -9.83 16.44
CA ILE A 56 2.43 -9.87 16.13
C ILE A 56 2.57 -10.24 14.66
N ILE A 57 3.33 -9.43 13.93
CA ILE A 57 3.66 -9.69 12.52
C ILE A 57 5.12 -10.11 12.48
N HIS A 58 5.36 -11.34 12.02
CA HIS A 58 6.69 -11.85 11.75
C HIS A 58 6.98 -11.67 10.28
N ILE A 59 8.13 -11.10 9.96
CA ILE A 59 8.59 -10.87 8.59
C ILE A 59 10.02 -11.37 8.48
N ASN A 60 10.27 -12.16 7.44
CA ASN A 60 11.61 -12.61 7.10
C ASN A 60 11.77 -12.66 5.58
N ALA A 61 12.97 -12.29 5.09
CA ALA A 61 13.32 -12.42 3.69
C ALA A 61 14.75 -12.93 3.57
N ILE A 62 14.92 -14.06 2.86
CA ILE A 62 16.19 -14.74 2.65
C ILE A 62 16.33 -15.12 1.18
N THR A 63 17.55 -15.39 0.72
CA THR A 63 17.76 -16.04 -0.58
C THR A 63 17.30 -17.48 -0.52
N THR A 64 16.68 -17.97 -1.61
CA THR A 64 15.99 -19.28 -1.59
C THR A 64 16.95 -20.47 -1.51
N ASP A 65 18.25 -20.29 -1.79
CA ASP A 65 19.29 -21.31 -1.58
C ASP A 65 19.54 -21.62 -0.10
N GLN A 66 19.19 -20.69 0.82
CA GLN A 66 19.31 -20.89 2.26
C GLN A 66 18.21 -21.80 2.83
N LEU A 67 17.14 -22.05 2.06
CA LEU A 67 16.08 -22.97 2.49
C LEU A 67 16.60 -24.41 2.53
N PRO A 68 16.24 -25.20 3.56
CA PRO A 68 16.40 -26.64 3.53
C PRO A 68 15.72 -27.24 2.28
N THR A 69 16.33 -28.26 1.70
CA THR A 69 15.84 -28.85 0.44
C THR A 69 14.41 -29.39 0.55
N GLU A 70 14.06 -29.97 1.70
CA GLU A 70 12.72 -30.51 1.98
C GLU A 70 11.69 -29.38 2.05
N VAL A 71 12.02 -28.28 2.71
CA VAL A 71 11.15 -27.08 2.84
C VAL A 71 10.91 -26.48 1.45
N ALA A 72 11.98 -26.25 0.69
CA ALA A 72 11.88 -25.70 -0.67
C ALA A 72 11.02 -26.60 -1.57
N ARG A 73 11.18 -27.93 -1.46
CA ARG A 73 10.36 -28.90 -2.21
C ARG A 73 8.90 -28.86 -1.79
N GLY A 74 8.62 -28.82 -0.46
CA GLY A 74 7.27 -28.79 0.09
C GLY A 74 6.49 -27.56 -0.38
N TYR A 75 7.13 -26.41 -0.45
CA TYR A 75 6.55 -25.15 -0.89
C TYR A 75 6.69 -24.88 -2.40
N LYS A 76 7.29 -25.82 -3.15
CA LYS A 76 7.54 -25.70 -4.60
C LYS A 76 8.42 -24.49 -4.96
N ILE A 77 9.36 -24.14 -4.10
CA ILE A 77 10.31 -23.04 -4.27
C ILE A 77 11.58 -23.55 -4.94
N SER A 78 12.00 -22.87 -6.00
CA SER A 78 13.29 -23.14 -6.65
C SER A 78 14.42 -22.49 -5.86
N ARG A 79 15.35 -23.29 -5.33
CA ARG A 79 16.52 -22.78 -4.60
C ARG A 79 17.50 -22.09 -5.54
N SER A 80 17.83 -20.84 -5.24
CA SER A 80 18.76 -20.03 -6.02
C SER A 80 19.30 -18.88 -5.18
N LYS A 81 20.56 -18.54 -5.34
CA LYS A 81 21.15 -17.31 -4.75
C LYS A 81 20.51 -16.04 -5.31
N ASN A 82 20.08 -16.06 -6.57
CA ASN A 82 19.50 -14.89 -7.27
C ASN A 82 17.98 -14.78 -7.12
N ARG A 83 17.40 -15.52 -6.19
CA ARG A 83 15.98 -15.43 -5.82
C ARG A 83 15.87 -15.29 -4.32
N ALA A 84 15.04 -14.36 -3.89
CA ALA A 84 14.66 -14.21 -2.50
C ALA A 84 13.23 -14.72 -2.28
N MET A 85 12.97 -15.19 -1.07
CA MET A 85 11.66 -15.50 -0.54
C MET A 85 11.33 -14.49 0.56
N LEU A 86 10.19 -13.83 0.45
CA LEU A 86 9.57 -13.11 1.55
C LEU A 86 8.59 -14.05 2.25
N ASN A 87 8.67 -14.13 3.56
CA ASN A 87 7.71 -14.82 4.42
C ASN A 87 7.10 -13.81 5.41
N VAL A 88 5.78 -13.79 5.46
CA VAL A 88 5.02 -13.01 6.45
C VAL A 88 4.09 -13.95 7.19
N SER A 89 4.05 -13.86 8.52
CA SER A 89 3.01 -14.54 9.30
C SER A 89 2.43 -13.61 10.35
N VAL A 90 1.16 -13.86 10.69
CA VAL A 90 0.40 -13.04 11.63
C VAL A 90 -0.06 -13.91 12.79
N ARG A 91 0.23 -13.45 14.00
CA ARG A 91 -0.16 -14.16 15.22
C ARG A 91 -0.93 -13.22 16.15
N GLU A 92 -1.84 -13.76 16.90
CA GLU A 92 -2.59 -13.05 17.94
C GLU A 92 -2.13 -13.50 19.31
N LYS A 93 -1.79 -12.54 20.17
CA LYS A 93 -1.49 -12.81 21.59
C LYS A 93 -2.75 -13.21 22.35
N GLN A 94 -2.68 -14.35 23.01
CA GLN A 94 -3.70 -14.86 23.94
C GLN A 94 -3.04 -15.17 25.27
N GLY A 95 -2.90 -14.16 26.13
CA GLY A 95 -2.07 -14.24 27.32
C GLY A 95 -0.58 -14.33 26.95
N GLU A 96 0.09 -15.40 27.38
CA GLU A 96 1.49 -15.68 27.03
C GLU A 96 1.64 -16.49 25.75
N ALA A 97 0.55 -17.06 25.22
CA ALA A 97 0.55 -17.84 23.99
C ALA A 97 0.31 -16.95 22.78
N GLU A 98 0.83 -17.39 21.64
CA GLU A 98 0.60 -16.80 20.32
C GLU A 98 -0.10 -17.81 19.41
N GLN A 99 -1.22 -17.41 18.85
CA GLN A 99 -1.97 -18.25 17.91
C GLN A 99 -1.88 -17.67 16.49
N PRO A 100 -1.62 -18.50 15.47
CA PRO A 100 -1.65 -18.04 14.08
C PRO A 100 -3.06 -17.59 13.70
N VAL A 101 -3.18 -16.48 12.97
CA VAL A 101 -4.43 -15.96 12.47
C VAL A 101 -4.34 -15.65 10.98
N THR A 102 -5.44 -15.89 10.27
CA THR A 102 -5.54 -15.51 8.86
C THR A 102 -5.60 -13.99 8.72
N ALA A 103 -5.04 -13.48 7.62
CA ALA A 103 -5.04 -12.06 7.29
C ALA A 103 -5.11 -11.85 5.77
N LEU A 104 -5.61 -10.71 5.35
CA LEU A 104 -5.33 -10.24 4.00
C LEU A 104 -3.95 -9.58 4.03
N VAL A 105 -3.00 -10.14 3.27
CA VAL A 105 -1.63 -9.63 3.17
C VAL A 105 -1.35 -9.22 1.73
N SER A 106 -0.93 -7.99 1.53
CA SER A 106 -0.44 -7.51 0.24
C SER A 106 0.94 -6.88 0.38
N VAL A 107 1.73 -6.88 -0.69
CA VAL A 107 3.09 -6.38 -0.69
C VAL A 107 3.41 -5.62 -1.96
N ILE A 108 4.12 -4.51 -1.80
CA ILE A 108 4.83 -3.83 -2.89
C ILE A 108 6.32 -3.94 -2.57
N ALA A 109 7.08 -4.57 -3.46
CA ALA A 109 8.52 -4.69 -3.34
C ALA A 109 9.22 -3.76 -4.33
N LYS A 110 10.25 -3.04 -3.89
CA LYS A 110 11.06 -2.14 -4.72
C LYS A 110 12.50 -2.10 -4.23
N ASN A 111 13.43 -1.85 -5.12
CA ASN A 111 14.82 -1.59 -4.73
C ASN A 111 15.03 -0.10 -4.34
N LEU A 112 16.24 0.26 -3.92
CA LEU A 112 16.57 1.65 -3.53
C LEU A 112 16.46 2.65 -4.68
N SER A 113 16.51 2.19 -5.93
CA SER A 113 16.25 3.02 -7.12
C SER A 113 14.77 3.09 -7.48
N SER A 114 13.88 2.65 -6.59
CA SER A 114 12.41 2.62 -6.78
C SER A 114 11.94 1.73 -7.93
N GLN A 115 12.77 0.80 -8.41
CA GLN A 115 12.35 -0.19 -9.39
C GLN A 115 11.49 -1.25 -8.69
N LEU A 116 10.28 -1.45 -9.20
CA LEU A 116 9.35 -2.44 -8.68
C LEU A 116 9.83 -3.86 -8.99
N LYS A 117 9.68 -4.74 -8.03
CA LYS A 117 9.90 -6.17 -8.15
C LYS A 117 8.56 -6.88 -8.09
N SER A 118 8.31 -7.76 -9.05
CA SER A 118 7.09 -8.56 -9.03
C SER A 118 7.20 -9.60 -7.91
N VAL A 119 6.23 -9.60 -7.03
CA VAL A 119 6.06 -10.59 -5.97
C VAL A 119 4.58 -10.86 -5.76
N THR A 120 4.21 -12.14 -5.73
CA THR A 120 2.85 -12.59 -5.42
C THR A 120 2.92 -13.45 -4.18
N LEU A 121 2.14 -13.12 -3.16
CA LEU A 121 2.06 -13.89 -1.93
C LEU A 121 1.05 -15.03 -2.09
N ASN A 122 1.44 -16.22 -1.65
CA ASN A 122 0.58 -17.39 -1.54
C ASN A 122 0.42 -17.71 -0.05
N GLU A 123 -0.82 -17.93 0.39
CA GLU A 123 -1.11 -18.43 1.73
C GLU A 123 -0.79 -19.92 1.80
N ILE A 124 -0.03 -20.33 2.81
CA ILE A 124 0.30 -21.70 3.14
C ILE A 124 -0.12 -21.97 4.57
N THR A 125 -0.96 -22.96 4.77
CA THR A 125 -1.40 -23.41 6.09
C THR A 125 -0.79 -24.75 6.42
N GLU A 126 -0.08 -24.83 7.53
CA GLU A 126 0.42 -26.06 8.14
C GLU A 126 -0.48 -26.49 9.29
N THR A 127 -0.62 -27.79 9.49
CA THR A 127 -1.52 -28.35 10.51
C THR A 127 -0.80 -28.93 11.71
N ASP A 128 0.50 -29.26 11.59
CA ASP A 128 1.30 -29.83 12.67
C ASP A 128 2.78 -29.40 12.56
N PRO A 129 3.22 -28.40 13.32
CA PRO A 129 2.41 -27.50 14.16
C PRO A 129 1.53 -26.55 13.32
N ILE A 130 0.44 -26.06 13.90
CA ILE A 130 -0.44 -25.11 13.22
C ILE A 130 0.32 -23.82 12.92
N ALA A 131 0.41 -23.43 11.64
CA ALA A 131 1.01 -22.19 11.20
C ALA A 131 0.36 -21.67 9.91
N ILE A 132 0.37 -20.35 9.73
CA ILE A 132 -0.12 -19.70 8.52
C ILE A 132 0.99 -18.76 8.03
N TYR A 133 1.43 -18.96 6.81
CA TYR A 133 2.47 -18.19 6.13
C TYR A 133 1.95 -17.57 4.85
N TYR A 134 2.40 -16.36 4.56
CA TYR A 134 2.22 -15.67 3.28
C TYR A 134 3.58 -15.58 2.61
N ILE A 135 3.81 -16.41 1.61
CA ILE A 135 5.12 -16.59 0.99
C ILE A 135 5.10 -16.12 -0.45
N GLY A 136 6.07 -15.31 -0.82
CA GLY A 136 6.30 -14.88 -2.20
C GLY A 136 7.76 -14.84 -2.57
N GLU A 137 8.04 -15.07 -3.85
CA GLU A 137 9.39 -15.07 -4.40
C GLU A 137 9.60 -13.87 -5.32
N LEU A 138 10.85 -13.38 -5.38
CA LEU A 138 11.25 -12.31 -6.30
C LEU A 138 12.73 -12.47 -6.71
N PRO A 139 13.11 -11.98 -7.89
CA PRO A 139 14.52 -11.97 -8.30
C PRO A 139 15.29 -10.90 -7.53
N VAL A 140 16.52 -11.24 -7.13
CA VAL A 140 17.45 -10.32 -6.46
C VAL A 140 18.83 -10.39 -7.09
N SER A 141 19.59 -9.31 -6.95
CA SER A 141 20.99 -9.19 -7.40
C SER A 141 21.93 -9.05 -6.21
N ASP A 142 23.23 -9.20 -6.45
CA ASP A 142 24.23 -9.03 -5.39
C ASP A 142 24.20 -7.62 -4.82
N LYS A 143 24.28 -7.52 -3.50
CA LYS A 143 24.20 -6.28 -2.71
C LYS A 143 22.93 -5.45 -2.92
N GLU A 144 21.91 -6.04 -3.58
CA GLU A 144 20.63 -5.35 -3.78
C GLU A 144 19.84 -5.27 -2.48
N THR A 145 19.41 -4.05 -2.14
CA THR A 145 18.51 -3.82 -1.00
C THR A 145 17.08 -3.71 -1.53
N ILE A 146 16.20 -4.54 -0.99
CA ILE A 146 14.76 -4.48 -1.29
C ILE A 146 14.01 -3.89 -0.09
N VAL A 147 13.09 -2.99 -0.40
CA VAL A 147 12.10 -2.46 0.53
C VAL A 147 10.76 -3.13 0.21
N PHE A 148 10.20 -3.80 1.19
CA PHE A 148 8.88 -4.43 1.14
C PHE A 148 7.90 -3.55 1.90
N ASP A 149 6.98 -2.91 1.20
CA ASP A 149 5.84 -2.21 1.79
C ASP A 149 4.69 -3.21 1.89
N ILE A 150 4.37 -3.62 3.12
CA ILE A 150 3.46 -4.73 3.43
C ILE A 150 2.24 -4.17 4.14
N ASP A 151 1.06 -4.50 3.65
CA ASP A 151 -0.22 -4.18 4.28
C ASP A 151 -0.83 -5.48 4.80
N VAL A 152 -1.10 -5.52 6.10
CA VAL A 152 -1.65 -6.68 6.79
C VAL A 152 -2.98 -6.33 7.43
N THR A 153 -4.05 -6.99 7.03
CA THR A 153 -5.38 -6.85 7.64
C THR A 153 -5.81 -8.18 8.25
N PRO A 154 -5.63 -8.40 9.57
CA PRO A 154 -6.12 -9.60 10.23
C PRO A 154 -7.63 -9.79 10.01
N ALA A 155 -8.07 -11.05 9.82
CA ALA A 155 -9.44 -11.38 9.39
C ALA A 155 -10.56 -10.80 10.27
N VAL A 156 -10.28 -10.57 11.56
CA VAL A 156 -11.25 -10.02 12.53
C VAL A 156 -11.20 -8.49 12.65
N THR A 157 -10.43 -7.82 11.80
CA THR A 157 -10.31 -6.34 11.79
C THR A 157 -10.53 -5.78 10.39
N THR A 158 -10.87 -4.50 10.32
CA THR A 158 -10.96 -3.76 9.05
C THR A 158 -9.82 -2.74 8.88
N LYS A 159 -9.01 -2.55 9.93
CA LYS A 159 -7.88 -1.61 9.90
C LYS A 159 -6.61 -2.33 9.44
N PRO A 160 -5.99 -1.89 8.34
CA PRO A 160 -4.70 -2.42 7.93
C PRO A 160 -3.59 -1.97 8.89
N ILE A 161 -2.64 -2.87 9.11
CA ILE A 161 -1.35 -2.60 9.74
C ILE A 161 -0.35 -2.43 8.61
N LEU A 162 0.28 -1.27 8.54
CA LEU A 162 1.22 -0.93 7.46
C LEU A 162 2.65 -1.06 7.96
N VAL A 163 3.40 -1.95 7.32
CA VAL A 163 4.80 -2.24 7.67
C VAL A 163 5.67 -2.00 6.46
N SER A 164 6.85 -1.40 6.65
CA SER A 164 7.90 -1.36 5.66
C SER A 164 9.10 -2.13 6.20
N TYR A 165 9.48 -3.20 5.51
CA TYR A 165 10.60 -4.06 5.88
C TYR A 165 11.71 -3.93 4.84
N ARG A 166 12.98 -3.85 5.29
CA ARG A 166 14.12 -3.68 4.40
C ARG A 166 15.10 -4.80 4.59
N GLN A 167 15.53 -5.42 3.49
CA GLN A 167 16.53 -6.48 3.47
C GLN A 167 17.54 -6.26 2.35
N GLN A 168 18.82 -6.35 2.67
CA GLN A 168 19.88 -6.44 1.67
C GLN A 168 20.20 -7.92 1.39
N PHE A 169 20.36 -8.26 0.10
CA PHE A 169 20.68 -9.61 -0.35
C PHE A 169 22.10 -9.69 -0.90
N PHE A 170 22.76 -10.80 -0.66
CA PHE A 170 24.08 -11.11 -1.18
C PHE A 170 23.96 -12.41 -1.97
N THR A 171 24.41 -12.42 -3.23
CA THR A 171 24.21 -13.53 -4.17
C THR A 171 25.53 -14.14 -4.66
N GLU A 172 26.66 -13.59 -4.24
CA GLU A 172 28.02 -14.10 -4.51
C GLU A 172 28.51 -15.08 -3.45
#